data_951930aa87fba538647528852d22b4a5
#
_entry.id   951930aa87fba538647528852d22b4a5
#
_cell.length_a   1.000
_cell.length_b   1.000
_cell.length_c   1.000
_cell.angle_alpha   90.00
_cell.angle_beta   90.00
_cell.angle_gamma   90.00
#
_symmetry.space_group_name_H-M   'P 1'
#
loop_
_entity.id
_entity.type
_entity.pdbx_description
1 polymer ?
#
loop_
_entity_poly.entity_id
_entity_poly.type
_entity_poly.pdbx_seq_one_letter_code
_entity_poly.pdbx_strand_id
1 'polypeptide(L)'
;GAAGLCDIVRNRPYKYAKEFVLKALELLPEGGRCYMFLKLTFLEGKARRREIFDRTPPRRLYVFSDRMLCAKNGDFEKMRETTGGAVAYGWYVWERGYRGETVIKWI
;
A
#
# COMPACT_ATOMS: atom_id res chain seq x y z
N GLY A 1 10.08 18.53 -4.96
CA GLY A 1 10.65 17.69 -4.54
C GLY A 1 9.81 16.87 -3.64
N ALA A 2 10.25 16.81 -2.48
CA ALA A 2 9.54 15.98 -1.54
C ALA A 2 8.20 16.56 -1.15
N ALA A 3 7.89 17.75 -1.58
CA ALA A 3 6.69 18.43 -1.11
C ALA A 3 5.43 17.65 -1.40
N GLY A 4 5.37 16.92 -2.47
CA GLY A 4 4.19 16.13 -2.75
C GLY A 4 4.38 14.65 -2.53
N LEU A 5 5.44 14.29 -1.85
CA LEU A 5 5.82 12.90 -1.72
C LEU A 5 5.61 12.42 -0.30
N CYS A 6 4.95 11.29 -0.20
CA CYS A 6 4.73 10.66 1.08
C CYS A 6 5.64 9.43 1.16
N ASP A 7 6.68 9.54 1.94
CA ASP A 7 7.67 8.48 2.05
C ASP A 7 7.32 7.45 3.09
N ILE A 8 6.07 7.17 3.24
CA ILE A 8 5.70 6.29 4.31
C ILE A 8 5.75 4.87 3.83
N VAL A 9 6.84 4.23 4.13
CA VAL A 9 7.00 2.81 3.92
C VAL A 9 6.91 2.19 5.29
N ARG A 10 5.75 1.67 5.62
CA ARG A 10 5.53 1.15 6.95
C ARG A 10 5.05 -0.26 6.92
N ASN A 11 5.68 -1.06 7.76
CA ASN A 11 5.25 -2.42 7.99
C ASN A 11 4.45 -2.43 9.29
N ARG A 12 3.36 -1.68 9.28
CA ARG A 12 2.53 -1.51 10.47
C ARG A 12 1.54 -2.65 10.62
N PRO A 13 1.01 -2.86 11.84
CA PRO A 13 -0.08 -3.81 12.00
C PRO A 13 -1.22 -3.43 11.08
N TYR A 14 -1.73 -4.42 10.37
CA TYR A 14 -2.67 -4.15 9.30
C TYR A 14 -4.03 -3.69 9.77
N LYS A 15 -4.35 -3.91 11.02
CA LYS A 15 -5.64 -3.45 11.48
C LYS A 15 -5.77 -1.93 11.45
N TYR A 16 -4.64 -1.23 11.38
CA TYR A 16 -4.66 0.23 11.30
C TYR A 16 -4.31 0.74 9.92
N ALA A 17 -4.12 -0.16 8.96
CA ALA A 17 -3.66 0.27 7.64
C ALA A 17 -4.66 1.19 6.95
N LYS A 18 -5.96 0.88 7.09
CA LYS A 18 -6.97 1.71 6.46
C LYS A 18 -6.93 3.14 6.98
N GLU A 19 -6.88 3.29 8.30
CA GLU A 19 -6.84 4.62 8.90
C GLU A 19 -5.57 5.35 8.52
N PHE A 20 -4.48 4.63 8.44
CA PHE A 20 -3.21 5.22 8.05
C PHE A 20 -3.26 5.76 6.64
N VAL A 21 -3.80 4.97 5.72
CA VAL A 21 -3.92 5.39 4.33
C VAL A 21 -4.85 6.60 4.23
N LEU A 22 -5.98 6.57 4.92
CA LEU A 22 -6.91 7.69 4.89
C LEU A 22 -6.25 8.97 5.38
N LYS A 23 -5.47 8.86 6.46
CA LYS A 23 -4.79 10.03 7.01
C LYS A 23 -3.74 10.54 6.04
N ALA A 24 -2.98 9.64 5.44
CA ALA A 24 -1.97 10.05 4.49
C ALA A 24 -2.59 10.77 3.30
N LEU A 25 -3.70 10.24 2.79
CA LEU A 25 -4.36 10.86 1.65
C LEU A 25 -4.90 12.25 2.02
N GLU A 26 -5.37 12.39 3.25
CA GLU A 26 -5.87 13.67 3.72
C GLU A 26 -4.78 14.73 3.73
N LEU A 27 -3.56 14.32 4.03
CA LEU A 27 -2.44 15.25 4.17
C LEU A 27 -1.74 15.57 2.85
N LEU A 28 -2.04 14.84 1.79
CA LEU A 28 -1.37 15.06 0.52
C LEU A 28 -1.83 16.36 -0.11
N PRO A 29 -0.89 17.17 -0.61
CA PRO A 29 -1.28 18.32 -1.41
C PRO A 29 -1.78 17.87 -2.77
N GLU A 30 -2.41 18.77 -3.48
CA GLU A 30 -2.89 18.48 -4.83
C GLU A 30 -1.73 18.02 -5.69
N GLY A 31 -1.91 16.91 -6.39
CA GLY A 31 -0.85 16.35 -7.22
C GLY A 31 0.20 15.59 -6.45
N GLY A 32 0.12 15.58 -5.12
CA GLY A 32 1.08 14.85 -4.32
C GLY A 32 0.86 13.35 -4.41
N ARG A 33 1.91 12.60 -4.13
CA ARG A 33 1.87 11.15 -4.23
C ARG A 33 2.22 10.51 -2.91
N CYS A 34 1.61 9.36 -2.69
CA CYS A 34 1.83 8.58 -1.49
C CYS A 34 2.16 7.15 -1.89
N TYR A 35 3.28 6.65 -1.39
CA TYR A 35 3.74 5.30 -1.70
C TYR A 35 3.59 4.44 -0.46
N MET A 36 2.79 3.38 -0.58
CA MET A 36 2.53 2.50 0.55
C MET A 36 2.89 1.07 0.21
N PHE A 37 3.60 0.42 1.11
CA PHE A 37 3.96 -0.98 0.97
C PHE A 37 2.97 -1.79 1.80
N LEU A 38 2.06 -2.49 1.12
CA LEU A 38 0.96 -3.16 1.80
C LEU A 38 0.72 -4.53 1.20
N LYS A 39 0.05 -5.39 1.96
CA LYS A 39 -0.37 -6.67 1.45
C LYS A 39 -1.35 -6.48 0.30
N LEU A 40 -1.32 -7.40 -0.65
CA LEU A 40 -2.29 -7.34 -1.73
C LEU A 40 -3.71 -7.59 -1.25
N THR A 41 -3.87 -8.29 -0.13
CA THR A 41 -5.19 -8.48 0.45
C THR A 41 -5.81 -7.18 0.94
N PHE A 42 -5.02 -6.11 1.03
CA PHE A 42 -5.56 -4.81 1.37
C PHE A 42 -6.57 -4.33 0.33
N LEU A 43 -6.50 -4.87 -0.88
CA LEU A 43 -7.44 -4.52 -1.94
C LEU A 43 -8.84 -5.01 -1.66
N GLU A 44 -8.99 -5.99 -0.80
CA GLU A 44 -10.27 -6.58 -0.51
C GLU A 44 -10.87 -5.98 0.75
N GLY A 45 -12.17 -5.87 0.79
CA GLY A 45 -12.85 -5.38 1.99
C GLY A 45 -13.88 -4.33 1.62
N LYS A 46 -15.09 -4.50 2.14
CA LYS A 46 -16.18 -3.58 1.81
C LYS A 46 -15.90 -2.18 2.32
N ALA A 47 -15.36 -2.08 3.53
CA ALA A 47 -15.07 -0.78 4.10
C ALA A 47 -13.96 -0.08 3.34
N ARG A 48 -12.92 -0.82 2.99
CA ARG A 48 -11.82 -0.24 2.22
C ARG A 48 -12.29 0.21 0.84
N ARG A 49 -13.14 -0.59 0.21
CA ARG A 49 -13.68 -0.18 -1.09
C ARG A 49 -14.44 1.13 -0.96
N ARG A 50 -15.34 1.21 0.00
CA ARG A 50 -16.19 2.38 0.15
C ARG A 50 -15.41 3.62 0.56
N GLU A 51 -14.48 3.45 1.47
CA GLU A 51 -13.80 4.60 2.05
C GLU A 51 -12.54 5.02 1.32
N ILE A 52 -11.92 4.10 0.60
CA ILE A 52 -10.67 4.41 -0.09
C ILE A 52 -10.80 4.26 -1.59
N PHE A 53 -11.08 3.03 -2.05
CA PHE A 53 -10.90 2.73 -3.46
C PHE A 53 -11.96 3.38 -4.34
N ASP A 54 -13.18 3.51 -3.86
CA ASP A 54 -14.21 4.19 -4.63
C ASP A 54 -14.00 5.70 -4.66
N ARG A 55 -13.33 6.24 -3.66
CA ARG A 55 -13.11 7.68 -3.56
C ARG A 55 -11.76 8.09 -4.13
N THR A 56 -10.73 7.35 -3.79
CA THR A 56 -9.37 7.69 -4.19
C THR A 56 -8.65 6.43 -4.60
N PRO A 57 -8.91 5.95 -5.81
CA PRO A 57 -8.21 4.76 -6.28
C PRO A 57 -6.73 5.04 -6.45
N PRO A 58 -5.87 4.07 -6.16
CA PRO A 58 -4.45 4.26 -6.41
C PRO A 58 -4.22 4.47 -7.90
N ARG A 59 -3.23 5.27 -8.22
CA ARG A 59 -2.86 5.47 -9.60
C ARG A 59 -2.16 4.24 -10.16
N ARG A 60 -1.32 3.62 -9.34
CA ARG A 60 -0.57 2.44 -9.74
C ARG A 60 -0.53 1.44 -8.61
N LEU A 61 -0.40 0.19 -8.98
CA LEU A 61 -0.15 -0.89 -8.04
C LEU A 61 0.97 -1.73 -8.63
N TYR A 62 2.11 -1.72 -7.98
CA TYR A 62 3.25 -2.52 -8.42
C TYR A 62 3.25 -3.84 -7.65
N VAL A 63 3.11 -4.92 -8.39
CA VAL A 63 3.05 -6.25 -7.80
C VAL A 63 4.41 -6.90 -7.96
N PHE A 64 4.96 -7.41 -6.87
CA PHE A 64 6.24 -8.07 -6.94
C PHE A 64 6.10 -9.42 -7.62
N SER A 65 6.95 -9.66 -8.62
CA SER A 65 6.95 -10.95 -9.31
C SER A 65 7.49 -12.04 -8.42
N ASP A 66 8.49 -11.70 -7.62
CA ASP A 66 9.01 -12.63 -6.63
C ASP A 66 8.39 -12.35 -5.29
N ARG A 67 8.27 -13.41 -4.51
CA ARG A 67 7.68 -13.26 -3.20
C ARG A 67 8.57 -12.42 -2.31
N MET A 68 8.00 -11.40 -1.73
CA MET A 68 8.68 -10.53 -0.80
C MET A 68 8.32 -10.90 0.61
N LEU A 69 9.33 -11.03 1.43
CA LEU A 69 9.15 -11.25 2.86
C LEU A 69 9.49 -9.96 3.56
N CYS A 70 8.50 -9.36 4.17
CA CYS A 70 8.68 -8.09 4.84
C CYS A 70 9.03 -8.38 6.28
N ALA A 71 10.31 -8.36 6.59
CA ALA A 71 10.78 -8.68 7.91
C ALA A 71 11.69 -7.60 8.41
N LYS A 72 11.68 -7.40 9.71
CA LYS A 72 12.57 -6.47 10.37
C LYS A 72 13.58 -7.25 11.18
N ASN A 73 14.80 -6.71 11.22
CA ASN A 73 15.80 -7.24 12.13
C ASN A 73 16.08 -8.71 11.92
N GLY A 74 16.06 -9.13 10.68
CA GLY A 74 16.43 -10.50 10.39
C GLY A 74 15.39 -11.54 10.71
N ASP A 75 14.15 -11.13 10.85
CA ASP A 75 13.09 -12.06 11.20
C ASP A 75 12.52 -12.80 10.00
N PHE A 76 13.30 -12.90 8.93
CA PHE A 76 12.81 -13.56 7.72
C PHE A 76 12.37 -14.99 7.98
N GLU A 77 13.18 -15.74 8.69
CA GLU A 77 12.87 -17.13 8.90
C GLU A 77 11.64 -17.31 9.75
N LYS A 78 11.54 -16.49 10.80
CA LYS A 78 10.40 -16.55 11.65
C LYS A 78 9.13 -16.17 10.91
N MET A 79 9.22 -15.13 10.08
CA MET A 79 8.08 -14.72 9.31
C MET A 79 7.69 -15.78 8.30
N ARG A 80 8.69 -16.42 7.69
CA ARG A 80 8.42 -17.49 6.74
C ARG A 80 7.70 -18.65 7.41
N GLU A 81 8.14 -19.00 8.61
CA GLU A 81 7.49 -20.09 9.34
C GLU A 81 6.06 -19.74 9.68
N THR A 82 5.83 -18.50 10.11
CA THR A 82 4.52 -18.07 10.55
C THR A 82 3.53 -17.99 9.41
N THR A 83 3.99 -17.47 8.28
CA THR A 83 3.10 -17.21 7.15
C THR A 83 3.26 -18.23 6.04
N GLY A 84 4.21 -19.12 6.16
CA GLY A 84 4.54 -20.02 5.09
C GLY A 84 5.13 -19.33 3.89
N GLY A 85 5.55 -18.08 4.06
CA GLY A 85 6.08 -17.30 2.95
C GLY A 85 5.03 -16.97 1.92
N ALA A 86 3.75 -17.06 2.29
CA ALA A 86 2.67 -16.95 1.32
C ALA A 86 2.07 -15.56 1.20
N VAL A 87 2.58 -14.59 1.93
CA VAL A 87 2.01 -13.26 1.93
C VAL A 87 2.53 -12.49 0.73
N ALA A 88 1.62 -11.96 -0.07
CA ALA A 88 1.98 -11.17 -1.24
C ALA A 88 1.81 -9.69 -0.93
N TYR A 89 2.78 -8.91 -1.37
CA TYR A 89 2.81 -7.48 -1.13
C TYR A 89 2.89 -6.73 -2.43
N GLY A 90 2.61 -5.44 -2.37
CA GLY A 90 2.77 -4.56 -3.51
C GLY A 90 3.01 -3.14 -3.06
N TRP A 91 3.46 -2.32 -3.99
CA TRP A 91 3.57 -0.89 -3.78
C TRP A 91 2.31 -0.23 -4.32
N TYR A 92 1.59 0.46 -3.44
CA TYR A 92 0.41 1.21 -3.82
C TYR A 92 0.82 2.66 -3.97
N VAL A 93 0.53 3.24 -5.13
CA VAL A 93 0.87 4.64 -5.38
C VAL A 93 -0.42 5.42 -5.53
N TRP A 94 -0.70 6.28 -4.57
CA TRP A 94 -1.84 7.18 -4.64
C TRP A 94 -1.35 8.55 -5.10
N GLU A 95 -2.16 9.20 -5.89
CA GLU A 95 -1.88 10.57 -6.30
C GLU A 95 -3.13 11.39 -6.08
N ARG A 96 -3.01 12.43 -5.28
CA ARG A 96 -4.17 13.24 -4.97
C ARG A 96 -4.70 13.92 -6.23
N GLY A 97 -5.99 13.78 -6.47
CA GLY A 97 -6.61 14.34 -7.65
C GLY A 97 -6.76 13.37 -8.79
N TYR A 98 -6.08 12.23 -8.71
CA TYR A 98 -6.19 11.24 -9.78
C TYR A 98 -7.54 10.55 -9.69
N ARG A 99 -8.22 10.46 -10.81
CA ARG A 99 -9.57 9.86 -10.86
C ARG A 99 -9.70 8.74 -11.85
N GLY A 100 -8.61 8.31 -12.44
CA GLY A 100 -8.65 7.24 -13.41
C GLY A 100 -8.67 5.88 -12.76
N GLU A 101 -8.51 4.88 -13.58
CA GLU A 101 -8.47 3.51 -13.11
C GLU A 101 -7.09 3.16 -12.59
N THR A 102 -7.05 2.19 -11.70
CA THR A 102 -5.79 1.73 -11.15
C THR A 102 -5.09 0.84 -12.16
N VAL A 103 -3.85 1.17 -12.48
CA VAL A 103 -3.05 0.39 -13.41
C VAL A 103 -2.13 -0.53 -12.61
N ILE A 104 -2.16 -1.80 -12.94
CA ILE A 104 -1.33 -2.79 -12.27
C ILE A 104 -0.10 -3.06 -13.12
N LYS A 105 1.06 -3.04 -12.47
CA LYS A 105 2.34 -3.35 -13.11
C LYS A 105 3.06 -4.38 -12.28
N TRP A 106 3.84 -5.20 -12.94
CA TRP A 106 4.64 -6.22 -12.24
C TRP A 106 6.09 -5.79 -12.22
N ILE A 107 6.73 -6.00 -11.09
CA ILE A 107 8.15 -5.65 -10.94
C ILE A 107 8.94 -6.79 -10.34
#